data_da980128f79962ad0ef107a87e1ada1a
#
_entry.id   da980128f79962ad0ef107a87e1ada1a
#
_cell.length_a   1.000
_cell.length_b   1.000
_cell.length_c   1.000
_cell.angle_alpha   90.00
_cell.angle_beta   90.00
_cell.angle_gamma   90.00
#
_symmetry.space_group_name_H-M   'P 1'
#
loop_
_entity.id
_entity.type
_entity.pdbx_description
1 polymer ?
#
loop_
_entity_poly.entity_id
_entity_poly.type
_entity_poly.pdbx_seq_one_letter_code
_entity_poly.pdbx_strand_id
1 'polypeptide(L)'
;WQGELLGVHRLQLLNASVPFPKLYAAFIDWLKKEDLDLDPRNLEVERVRRVYTYDEDEVARFKFAINFEMAAETKEQVLQMLFAQFLGNDAGHATDLYLSPAECSKLAEIGHTIGCHSHRHRPLSLLTPEDCATEVSVNAKSIEEATGQKPSWISFPNGVLDSEDTVALTACREQ
;
A
#
# COMPACT_ATOMS: atom_id res chain seq x y z
N TRP A 1 -1.43 -8.82 12.66
CA TRP A 1 -0.99 -7.46 12.99
C TRP A 1 0.25 -7.55 13.88
N GLN A 2 1.39 -6.99 13.43
CA GLN A 2 2.68 -7.16 14.10
C GLN A 2 3.21 -5.84 14.70
N GLY A 3 2.37 -4.79 14.77
CA GLY A 3 2.74 -3.48 15.29
C GLY A 3 3.57 -2.63 14.33
N GLU A 4 3.60 -3.02 13.04
CA GLU A 4 4.29 -2.29 11.98
C GLU A 4 3.29 -1.66 11.01
N LEU A 5 3.63 -0.49 10.47
CA LEU A 5 2.85 0.15 9.42
C LEU A 5 3.11 -0.53 8.06
N LEU A 6 2.06 -0.67 7.26
CA LEU A 6 2.21 -0.96 5.83
C LEU A 6 2.91 0.20 5.12
N GLY A 7 3.70 -0.11 4.10
CA GLY A 7 4.41 0.90 3.31
C GLY A 7 3.51 2.02 2.77
N VAL A 8 2.26 1.69 2.37
CA VAL A 8 1.28 2.68 1.92
C VAL A 8 0.93 3.70 3.02
N HIS A 9 0.79 3.26 4.27
CA HIS A 9 0.48 4.15 5.39
C HIS A 9 1.69 4.97 5.82
N ARG A 10 2.91 4.40 5.78
CA ARG A 10 4.13 5.19 5.95
C ARG A 10 4.20 6.32 4.92
N LEU A 11 3.95 6.02 3.64
CA LEU A 11 3.95 7.01 2.58
C LEU A 11 2.89 8.11 2.79
N GLN A 12 1.68 7.74 3.20
CA GLN A 12 0.61 8.69 3.49
C GLN A 12 0.96 9.60 4.66
N LEU A 13 1.44 9.04 5.77
CA LEU A 13 1.85 9.82 6.94
C LEU A 13 3.03 10.76 6.64
N LEU A 14 4.02 10.29 5.87
CA LEU A 14 5.13 11.11 5.41
C LEU A 14 4.64 12.30 4.58
N ASN A 15 3.78 12.07 3.59
CA ASN A 15 3.22 13.16 2.76
C ASN A 15 2.34 14.13 3.55
N ALA A 16 1.65 13.67 4.59
CA ALA A 16 0.81 14.52 5.42
C ALA A 16 1.61 15.35 6.45
N SER A 17 2.76 14.84 6.90
CA SER A 17 3.47 15.40 8.05
C SER A 17 4.79 16.11 7.70
N VAL A 18 5.37 15.80 6.54
CA VAL A 18 6.68 16.32 6.12
C VAL A 18 6.51 17.25 4.92
N PRO A 19 7.07 18.47 4.93
CA PRO A 19 7.06 19.34 3.75
C PRO A 19 7.65 18.61 2.55
N PHE A 20 6.90 18.57 1.44
CA PHE A 20 7.25 17.77 0.27
C PHE A 20 8.67 17.99 -0.26
N PRO A 21 9.18 19.25 -0.38
CA PRO A 21 10.55 19.46 -0.86
C PRO A 21 11.62 18.77 0.02
N LYS A 22 11.37 18.69 1.35
CA LYS A 22 12.28 18.04 2.30
C LYS A 22 12.21 16.52 2.18
N LEU A 23 10.99 15.97 2.05
CA LEU A 23 10.77 14.55 1.83
C LEU A 23 11.38 14.07 0.50
N TYR A 24 11.15 14.85 -0.56
CA TYR A 24 11.65 14.55 -1.90
C TYR A 24 13.19 14.59 -1.95
N ALA A 25 13.82 15.59 -1.34
CA ALA A 25 15.27 15.66 -1.27
C ALA A 25 15.89 14.44 -0.57
N ALA A 26 15.33 14.02 0.57
CA ALA A 26 15.80 12.83 1.29
C ALA A 26 15.61 11.53 0.45
N PHE A 27 14.53 11.43 -0.30
CA PHE A 27 14.29 10.33 -1.22
C PHE A 27 15.32 10.28 -2.35
N ILE A 28 15.59 11.41 -3.01
CA ILE A 28 16.59 11.50 -4.08
C ILE A 28 18.01 11.20 -3.55
N ASP A 29 18.35 11.66 -2.36
CA ASP A 29 19.66 11.37 -1.75
C ASP A 29 19.79 9.87 -1.43
N TRP A 30 18.72 9.23 -1.00
CA TRP A 30 18.71 7.77 -0.79
C TRP A 30 18.87 7.00 -2.11
N LEU A 31 18.15 7.38 -3.19
CA LEU A 31 18.30 6.75 -4.50
C LEU A 31 19.74 6.80 -5.00
N LYS A 32 20.42 7.95 -4.86
CA LYS A 32 21.82 8.12 -5.23
C LYS A 32 22.75 7.24 -4.40
N LYS A 33 22.49 7.12 -3.11
CA LYS A 33 23.29 6.30 -2.20
C LYS A 33 23.19 4.79 -2.54
N GLU A 34 22.01 4.35 -2.94
CA GLU A 34 21.76 2.95 -3.33
C GLU A 34 22.06 2.68 -4.83
N ASP A 35 22.62 3.66 -5.57
CA ASP A 35 22.94 3.58 -7.01
C ASP A 35 21.74 3.17 -7.87
N LEU A 36 20.56 3.72 -7.55
CA LEU A 36 19.32 3.44 -8.27
C LEU A 36 19.05 4.51 -9.33
N ASP A 37 18.95 4.08 -10.60
CA ASP A 37 18.61 4.94 -11.74
C ASP A 37 17.08 5.15 -11.84
N LEU A 38 16.55 5.92 -10.91
CA LEU A 38 15.13 6.31 -10.87
C LEU A 38 15.00 7.80 -10.60
N ASP A 39 14.53 8.56 -11.59
CA ASP A 39 14.14 9.97 -11.40
C ASP A 39 12.63 10.13 -11.64
N PRO A 40 11.83 10.39 -10.60
CA PRO A 40 10.39 10.58 -10.74
C PRO A 40 10.00 11.66 -11.76
N ARG A 41 10.86 12.67 -11.99
CA ARG A 41 10.59 13.76 -12.93
C ARG A 41 10.53 13.28 -14.38
N ASN A 42 11.15 12.13 -14.68
CA ASN A 42 11.16 11.54 -16.04
C ASN A 42 9.91 10.70 -16.32
N LEU A 43 9.03 10.48 -15.32
CA LEU A 43 7.79 9.74 -15.52
C LEU A 43 6.78 10.56 -16.32
N GLU A 44 6.11 9.89 -17.25
CA GLU A 44 5.07 10.52 -18.09
C GLU A 44 3.87 10.93 -17.23
N VAL A 45 3.51 12.21 -17.31
CA VAL A 45 2.45 12.79 -16.47
C VAL A 45 1.09 12.16 -16.73
N GLU A 46 0.75 11.81 -17.96
CA GLU A 46 -0.51 11.17 -18.33
C GLU A 46 -0.65 9.79 -17.69
N ARG A 47 0.43 9.01 -17.64
CA ARG A 47 0.45 7.71 -16.99
C ARG A 47 0.26 7.84 -15.47
N VAL A 48 0.94 8.80 -14.88
CA VAL A 48 0.89 9.08 -13.43
C VAL A 48 -0.51 9.55 -13.02
N ARG A 49 -1.13 10.45 -13.79
CA ARG A 49 -2.44 11.03 -13.50
C ARG A 49 -3.60 10.05 -13.62
N ARG A 50 -3.45 8.93 -14.33
CA ARG A 50 -4.47 7.86 -14.31
C ARG A 50 -4.68 7.27 -12.92
N VAL A 51 -3.63 7.27 -12.09
CA VAL A 51 -3.68 6.72 -10.72
C VAL A 51 -3.86 7.84 -9.69
N TYR A 52 -3.11 8.93 -9.83
CA TYR A 52 -3.06 10.04 -8.87
C TYR A 52 -3.69 11.32 -9.45
N THR A 53 -5.00 11.26 -9.72
CA THR A 53 -5.75 12.31 -10.40
C THR A 53 -5.80 13.64 -9.61
N TYR A 54 -5.77 13.56 -8.28
CA TYR A 54 -6.00 14.71 -7.39
C TYR A 54 -4.73 15.29 -6.77
N ASP A 55 -3.58 14.64 -6.98
CA ASP A 55 -2.30 15.11 -6.46
C ASP A 55 -1.68 16.16 -7.40
N GLU A 56 -0.84 17.04 -6.87
CA GLU A 56 0.06 17.87 -7.69
C GLU A 56 1.06 16.97 -8.43
N ASP A 57 1.49 17.39 -9.62
CA ASP A 57 2.30 16.55 -10.52
C ASP A 57 3.57 15.99 -9.88
N GLU A 58 4.27 16.78 -9.08
CA GLU A 58 5.50 16.33 -8.42
C GLU A 58 5.21 15.29 -7.33
N VAL A 59 4.16 15.49 -6.54
CA VAL A 59 3.71 14.55 -5.50
C VAL A 59 3.21 13.27 -6.15
N ALA A 60 2.43 13.38 -7.22
CA ALA A 60 1.90 12.25 -7.98
C ALA A 60 3.04 11.38 -8.55
N ARG A 61 4.04 12.00 -9.18
CA ARG A 61 5.22 11.30 -9.71
C ARG A 61 6.05 10.62 -8.63
N PHE A 62 6.25 11.29 -7.50
CA PHE A 62 6.94 10.71 -6.35
C PHE A 62 6.21 9.46 -5.83
N LYS A 63 4.90 9.55 -5.60
CA LYS A 63 4.06 8.43 -5.15
C LYS A 63 4.03 7.30 -6.17
N PHE A 64 3.96 7.64 -7.47
CA PHE A 64 3.97 6.67 -8.55
C PHE A 64 5.32 5.93 -8.62
N ALA A 65 6.43 6.65 -8.55
CA ALA A 65 7.77 6.06 -8.53
C ALA A 65 7.89 4.99 -7.42
N ILE A 66 7.49 5.33 -6.20
CA ILE A 66 7.55 4.42 -5.05
C ILE A 66 6.61 3.21 -5.24
N ASN A 67 5.38 3.43 -5.72
CA ASN A 67 4.38 2.37 -5.72
C ASN A 67 4.43 1.45 -6.96
N PHE A 68 4.95 1.93 -8.09
CA PHE A 68 4.85 1.22 -9.38
C PHE A 68 6.18 0.99 -10.09
N GLU A 69 7.23 1.79 -9.78
CA GLU A 69 8.53 1.66 -10.45
C GLU A 69 9.59 0.96 -9.58
N MET A 70 9.37 0.84 -8.28
CA MET A 70 10.31 0.20 -7.36
C MET A 70 9.94 -1.25 -7.08
N ALA A 71 10.96 -2.11 -6.96
CA ALA A 71 10.79 -3.45 -6.42
C ALA A 71 10.24 -3.39 -4.99
N ALA A 72 9.48 -4.40 -4.58
CA ALA A 72 8.77 -4.39 -3.29
C ALA A 72 9.71 -4.22 -2.09
N GLU A 73 10.85 -4.90 -2.12
CA GLU A 73 11.88 -4.83 -1.07
C GLU A 73 12.51 -3.44 -1.00
N THR A 74 12.86 -2.86 -2.14
CA THR A 74 13.45 -1.52 -2.26
C THR A 74 12.49 -0.43 -1.79
N LYS A 75 11.22 -0.55 -2.17
CA LYS A 75 10.12 0.30 -1.68
C LYS A 75 10.04 0.26 -0.16
N GLU A 76 10.03 -0.92 0.42
CA GLU A 76 9.93 -1.09 1.86
C GLU A 76 11.12 -0.46 2.59
N GLN A 77 12.34 -0.68 2.10
CA GLN A 77 13.57 -0.10 2.64
C GLN A 77 13.55 1.43 2.65
N VAL A 78 13.19 2.06 1.51
CA VAL A 78 13.16 3.53 1.45
C VAL A 78 12.07 4.11 2.34
N LEU A 79 10.89 3.49 2.40
CA LEU A 79 9.81 3.97 3.25
C LEU A 79 10.12 3.82 4.75
N GLN A 80 10.76 2.74 5.16
CA GLN A 80 11.24 2.56 6.54
C GLN A 80 12.29 3.61 6.90
N MET A 81 13.27 3.84 6.01
CA MET A 81 14.32 4.84 6.24
C MET A 81 13.73 6.26 6.36
N LEU A 82 12.88 6.66 5.41
CA LEU A 82 12.24 7.98 5.44
C LEU A 82 11.35 8.15 6.67
N PHE A 83 10.59 7.11 7.02
CA PHE A 83 9.73 7.13 8.18
C PHE A 83 10.53 7.28 9.48
N ALA A 84 11.58 6.47 9.66
CA ALA A 84 12.47 6.55 10.81
C ALA A 84 13.15 7.93 10.92
N GLN A 85 13.56 8.50 9.79
CA GLN A 85 14.22 9.82 9.74
C GLN A 85 13.30 10.97 10.17
N PHE A 86 12.02 10.94 9.76
CA PHE A 86 11.12 12.08 9.94
C PHE A 86 10.06 11.90 11.02
N LEU A 87 9.60 10.68 11.27
CA LEU A 87 8.46 10.39 12.14
C LEU A 87 8.78 9.38 13.27
N GLY A 88 9.98 8.81 13.28
CA GLY A 88 10.40 7.87 14.31
C GLY A 88 9.98 6.43 14.03
N ASN A 89 9.54 5.68 15.04
CA ASN A 89 9.17 4.29 14.88
C ASN A 89 7.67 4.10 14.59
N ASP A 90 7.32 2.96 14.02
CA ASP A 90 5.97 2.61 13.58
C ASP A 90 4.98 2.31 14.71
N ALA A 91 5.45 1.79 15.84
CA ALA A 91 4.59 1.09 16.81
C ALA A 91 3.45 1.94 17.37
N GLY A 92 3.74 3.21 17.72
CA GLY A 92 2.71 4.13 18.19
C GLY A 92 1.68 4.44 17.10
N HIS A 93 2.16 4.77 15.91
CA HIS A 93 1.29 5.09 14.77
C HIS A 93 0.44 3.90 14.31
N ALA A 94 0.97 2.68 14.35
CA ALA A 94 0.22 1.48 13.99
C ALA A 94 -0.92 1.20 14.97
N THR A 95 -0.69 1.41 16.27
CA THR A 95 -1.73 1.24 17.30
C THR A 95 -2.88 2.25 17.13
N ASP A 96 -2.55 3.47 16.76
CA ASP A 96 -3.56 4.53 16.57
C ASP A 96 -4.34 4.40 15.25
N LEU A 97 -3.73 3.76 14.23
CA LEU A 97 -4.28 3.69 12.88
C LEU A 97 -5.06 2.41 12.60
N TYR A 98 -4.65 1.27 13.17
CA TYR A 98 -5.21 -0.03 12.83
C TYR A 98 -6.21 -0.54 13.84
N LEU A 99 -7.30 -1.12 13.33
CA LEU A 99 -8.22 -1.90 14.14
C LEU A 99 -7.55 -3.18 14.62
N SER A 100 -7.73 -3.49 15.87
CA SER A 100 -7.37 -4.80 16.44
C SER A 100 -8.34 -5.90 15.95
N PRO A 101 -7.96 -7.19 16.00
CA PRO A 101 -8.90 -8.27 15.71
C PRO A 101 -10.18 -8.22 16.54
N ALA A 102 -10.10 -7.80 17.82
CA ALA A 102 -11.25 -7.66 18.69
C ALA A 102 -12.20 -6.53 18.24
N GLU A 103 -11.67 -5.42 17.74
CA GLU A 103 -12.48 -4.33 17.18
C GLU A 103 -13.12 -4.75 15.86
N CYS A 104 -12.42 -5.50 15.00
CA CYS A 104 -13.00 -6.09 13.79
C CYS A 104 -14.16 -7.04 14.13
N SER A 105 -13.99 -7.92 15.13
CA SER A 105 -15.06 -8.79 15.62
C SER A 105 -16.27 -8.00 16.08
N LYS A 106 -16.05 -6.97 16.87
CA LYS A 106 -17.14 -6.11 17.37
C LYS A 106 -17.89 -5.38 16.26
N LEU A 107 -17.18 -4.89 15.23
CA LEU A 107 -17.81 -4.29 14.07
C LEU A 107 -18.70 -5.29 13.33
N ALA A 108 -18.23 -6.52 13.15
CA ALA A 108 -19.02 -7.60 12.54
C ALA A 108 -20.27 -7.95 13.37
N GLU A 109 -20.14 -8.04 14.70
CA GLU A 109 -21.25 -8.32 15.64
C GLU A 109 -22.36 -7.27 15.57
N ILE A 110 -22.04 -6.01 15.37
CA ILE A 110 -23.01 -4.91 15.25
C ILE A 110 -23.52 -4.70 13.81
N GLY A 111 -23.20 -5.62 12.89
CA GLY A 111 -23.77 -5.69 11.55
C GLY A 111 -22.97 -5.03 10.44
N HIS A 112 -21.71 -4.62 10.68
CA HIS A 112 -20.83 -4.16 9.60
C HIS A 112 -20.26 -5.34 8.80
N THR A 113 -20.11 -5.15 7.49
CA THR A 113 -19.42 -6.10 6.62
C THR A 113 -17.93 -5.78 6.57
N ILE A 114 -17.09 -6.77 6.91
CA ILE A 114 -15.63 -6.65 6.78
C ILE A 114 -15.21 -7.34 5.50
N GLY A 115 -14.59 -6.61 4.58
CA GLY A 115 -14.14 -7.09 3.28
C GLY A 115 -12.62 -7.09 3.14
N CYS A 116 -12.14 -7.79 2.10
CA CYS A 116 -10.73 -7.85 1.75
C CYS A 116 -10.25 -6.58 1.05
N HIS A 117 -8.94 -6.25 1.26
CA HIS A 117 -8.24 -5.17 0.55
C HIS A 117 -6.77 -5.52 0.29
N SER A 118 -6.48 -6.79 -0.03
CA SER A 118 -5.19 -7.46 -0.06
C SER A 118 -4.48 -7.50 1.30
N HIS A 119 -3.40 -8.29 1.40
CA HIS A 119 -2.66 -8.45 2.65
C HIS A 119 -1.63 -7.32 2.88
N ARG A 120 -0.86 -6.97 1.84
CA ARG A 120 0.22 -5.96 1.91
C ARG A 120 -0.08 -4.69 1.13
N HIS A 121 -1.32 -4.51 0.66
CA HIS A 121 -1.73 -3.36 -0.14
C HIS A 121 -0.86 -3.17 -1.41
N ARG A 122 -0.41 -4.28 -2.01
CA ARG A 122 0.32 -4.25 -3.28
C ARG A 122 -0.66 -4.03 -4.44
N PRO A 123 -0.30 -3.26 -5.49
CA PRO A 123 -1.10 -3.21 -6.71
C PRO A 123 -1.22 -4.62 -7.30
N LEU A 124 -2.42 -5.17 -7.35
CA LEU A 124 -2.60 -6.57 -7.78
C LEU A 124 -2.25 -6.79 -9.25
N SER A 125 -2.35 -5.74 -10.09
CA SER A 125 -1.94 -5.75 -11.50
C SER A 125 -0.44 -5.99 -11.74
N LEU A 126 0.39 -5.79 -10.71
CA LEU A 126 1.84 -6.01 -10.78
C LEU A 126 2.26 -7.39 -10.25
N LEU A 127 1.31 -8.22 -9.86
CA LEU A 127 1.58 -9.51 -9.22
C LEU A 127 1.37 -10.67 -10.20
N THR A 128 2.08 -11.77 -9.94
CA THR A 128 1.74 -13.05 -10.58
C THR A 128 0.40 -13.57 -10.07
N PRO A 129 -0.29 -14.49 -10.80
CA PRO A 129 -1.53 -15.10 -10.32
C PRO A 129 -1.39 -15.74 -8.93
N GLU A 130 -0.27 -16.40 -8.66
CA GLU A 130 0.05 -17.05 -7.40
C GLU A 130 0.21 -16.04 -6.25
N ASP A 131 0.89 -14.92 -6.52
CA ASP A 131 1.03 -13.84 -5.55
C ASP A 131 -0.32 -13.16 -5.28
N CYS A 132 -1.15 -12.94 -6.31
CA CYS A 132 -2.50 -12.42 -6.14
C CYS A 132 -3.34 -13.34 -5.24
N ALA A 133 -3.34 -14.64 -5.51
CA ALA A 133 -4.05 -15.62 -4.69
C ALA A 133 -3.57 -15.61 -3.23
N THR A 134 -2.25 -15.47 -3.02
CA THR A 134 -1.66 -15.36 -1.68
C THR A 134 -2.10 -14.09 -0.96
N GLU A 135 -2.03 -12.93 -1.62
CA GLU A 135 -2.47 -11.63 -1.05
C GLU A 135 -3.95 -11.66 -0.62
N VAL A 136 -4.79 -12.30 -1.41
CA VAL A 136 -6.22 -12.41 -1.12
C VAL A 136 -6.50 -13.44 -0.02
N SER A 137 -5.95 -14.66 -0.13
CA SER A 137 -6.21 -15.76 0.80
C SER A 137 -5.70 -15.46 2.22
N VAL A 138 -4.50 -14.87 2.36
CA VAL A 138 -3.96 -14.49 3.67
C VAL A 138 -4.82 -13.40 4.32
N ASN A 139 -5.27 -12.41 3.55
CA ASN A 139 -6.15 -11.37 4.06
C ASN A 139 -7.52 -11.93 4.45
N ALA A 140 -8.14 -12.78 3.61
CA ALA A 140 -9.42 -13.42 3.89
C ALA A 140 -9.36 -14.28 5.16
N LYS A 141 -8.30 -15.07 5.32
CA LYS A 141 -8.08 -15.88 6.51
C LYS A 141 -7.95 -15.02 7.78
N SER A 142 -7.21 -13.92 7.72
CA SER A 142 -7.08 -13.00 8.87
C SER A 142 -8.42 -12.38 9.28
N ILE A 143 -9.28 -12.05 8.31
CA ILE A 143 -10.64 -11.54 8.59
C ILE A 143 -11.53 -12.65 9.19
N GLU A 144 -11.48 -13.84 8.63
CA GLU A 144 -12.25 -14.98 9.14
C GLU A 144 -11.85 -15.35 10.58
N GLU A 145 -10.55 -15.37 10.86
CA GLU A 145 -10.03 -15.59 12.22
C GLU A 145 -10.47 -14.50 13.21
N ALA A 146 -10.53 -13.24 12.76
CA ALA A 146 -10.93 -12.13 13.61
C ALA A 146 -12.43 -12.05 13.84
N THR A 147 -13.26 -12.36 12.83
CA THR A 147 -14.70 -12.11 12.83
C THR A 147 -15.56 -13.35 12.92
N GLY A 148 -14.98 -14.53 12.68
CA GLY A 148 -15.71 -15.79 12.53
C GLY A 148 -16.50 -15.90 11.21
N GLN A 149 -16.33 -14.94 10.28
CA GLN A 149 -17.05 -14.86 9.01
C GLN A 149 -16.09 -14.79 7.84
N LYS A 150 -16.27 -15.66 6.84
CA LYS A 150 -15.51 -15.58 5.59
C LYS A 150 -15.94 -14.33 4.81
N PRO A 151 -14.98 -13.43 4.41
CA PRO A 151 -15.32 -12.25 3.65
C PRO A 151 -15.83 -12.61 2.25
N SER A 152 -16.86 -11.91 1.77
CA SER A 152 -17.46 -12.08 0.43
C SER A 152 -17.23 -10.89 -0.49
N TRP A 153 -16.50 -9.87 -0.02
CA TRP A 153 -16.21 -8.65 -0.75
C TRP A 153 -14.72 -8.34 -0.75
N ILE A 154 -14.25 -7.81 -1.87
CA ILE A 154 -12.89 -7.28 -2.01
C ILE A 154 -12.93 -5.93 -2.71
N SER A 155 -12.13 -4.99 -2.23
CA SER A 155 -11.75 -3.78 -2.96
C SER A 155 -10.28 -3.87 -3.36
N PHE A 156 -9.95 -3.34 -4.55
CA PHE A 156 -8.59 -3.41 -5.08
C PHE A 156 -7.73 -2.27 -4.55
N PRO A 157 -6.52 -2.55 -4.03
CA PRO A 157 -5.55 -1.50 -3.72
C PRO A 157 -5.26 -0.63 -4.94
N ASN A 158 -5.20 0.69 -4.75
CA ASN A 158 -4.96 1.71 -5.77
C ASN A 158 -6.06 1.89 -6.84
N GLY A 159 -7.14 1.12 -6.80
CA GLY A 159 -8.33 1.31 -7.64
C GLY A 159 -8.11 1.21 -9.15
N VAL A 160 -7.02 0.62 -9.60
CA VAL A 160 -6.67 0.52 -11.02
C VAL A 160 -7.29 -0.74 -11.60
N LEU A 161 -8.27 -0.55 -12.50
CA LEU A 161 -8.85 -1.58 -13.34
C LEU A 161 -8.28 -1.39 -14.75
N ASP A 162 -7.14 -1.97 -15.05
CA ASP A 162 -6.71 -2.19 -16.42
C ASP A 162 -7.10 -3.60 -16.89
N SER A 163 -7.07 -3.83 -18.20
CA SER A 163 -7.42 -5.14 -18.80
C SER A 163 -6.59 -6.32 -18.27
N GLU A 164 -5.45 -6.03 -17.62
CA GLU A 164 -4.57 -7.00 -16.96
C GLU A 164 -5.11 -7.43 -15.58
N ASP A 165 -6.05 -6.70 -14.98
CA ASP A 165 -6.71 -7.06 -13.73
C ASP A 165 -7.63 -8.29 -13.84
N THR A 166 -7.86 -8.81 -15.05
CA THR A 166 -8.62 -10.05 -15.27
C THR A 166 -7.98 -11.23 -14.51
N VAL A 167 -6.65 -11.25 -14.40
CA VAL A 167 -5.90 -12.28 -13.67
C VAL A 167 -6.18 -12.15 -12.17
N ALA A 168 -6.11 -10.95 -11.63
CA ALA A 168 -6.40 -10.67 -10.24
C ALA A 168 -7.87 -11.00 -9.89
N LEU A 169 -8.82 -10.65 -10.77
CA LEU A 169 -10.23 -11.00 -10.61
C LEU A 169 -10.48 -12.51 -10.60
N THR A 170 -9.79 -13.26 -11.47
CA THR A 170 -9.89 -14.71 -11.51
C THR A 170 -9.33 -15.31 -10.22
N ALA A 171 -8.15 -14.92 -9.78
CA ALA A 171 -7.55 -15.36 -8.53
C ALA A 171 -8.44 -15.06 -7.31
N CYS A 172 -9.14 -13.91 -7.30
CA CYS A 172 -10.10 -13.58 -6.23
C CYS A 172 -11.36 -14.44 -6.21
N ARG A 173 -11.82 -14.92 -7.37
CA ARG A 173 -13.04 -15.74 -7.48
C ARG A 173 -12.84 -17.19 -7.07
N GLU A 174 -11.63 -17.68 -7.09
CA GLU A 174 -11.24 -19.05 -6.78
C GLU A 174 -10.94 -19.28 -5.29
N GLN A 175 -10.91 -18.21 -4.47
CA GLN A 175 -10.69 -18.23 -3.01
C GLN A 175 -12.02 -18.13 -2.25
#